data_64089bea43be56e685bfc73bd270c2ce
#
_entry.id   64089bea43be56e685bfc73bd270c2ce
#
_cell.length_a   1.000
_cell.length_b   1.000
_cell.length_c   1.000
_cell.angle_alpha   90.00
_cell.angle_beta   90.00
_cell.angle_gamma   90.00
#
_symmetry.space_group_name_H-M   'P 1'
#
loop_
_entity.id
_entity.type
_entity.pdbx_description
1 polymer ?
#
loop_
_entity_poly.entity_id
_entity_poly.type
_entity_poly.pdbx_seq_one_letter_code
_entity_poly.pdbx_strand_id
1 'polypeptide(L)'
;MNYGYARVSSKEQNEQRQMIALTEFGIAKKNIYMDKQSGKNFDRPRYKRLVKKLRPGDLLVIQSIDRLGRNYGEILEQWRVITKEKRVAIVVLDMPLLDTRARGQDLTGTFIADLVLQILSYVAQTER
;
A
#
# COMPACT_ATOMS: atom_id res chain seq x y z
N MET A 1 0.63 -4.45 15.15
CA MET A 1 -0.23 -3.28 14.94
C MET A 1 -0.66 -3.21 13.48
N ASN A 2 -1.91 -2.88 13.25
CA ASN A 2 -2.44 -2.81 11.89
C ASN A 2 -2.69 -1.35 11.52
N TYR A 3 -2.19 -0.95 10.36
CA TYR A 3 -2.31 0.41 9.85
C TYR A 3 -2.95 0.41 8.47
N GLY A 4 -3.60 1.52 8.14
CA GLY A 4 -4.13 1.74 6.82
C GLY A 4 -3.59 3.03 6.23
N TYR A 5 -3.45 3.06 4.92
CA TYR A 5 -3.04 4.27 4.22
C TYR A 5 -4.01 4.56 3.07
N ALA A 6 -4.41 5.80 2.97
CA ALA A 6 -5.28 6.28 1.90
C ALA A 6 -4.66 7.53 1.28
N ARG A 7 -4.82 7.67 -0.02
CA ARG A 7 -4.35 8.85 -0.74
C ARG A 7 -5.40 9.27 -1.74
N VAL A 8 -5.79 10.54 -1.69
CA VAL A 8 -6.79 11.10 -2.61
C VAL A 8 -6.25 12.41 -3.16
N SER A 9 -6.65 12.75 -4.39
CA SER A 9 -6.39 14.08 -4.91
C SER A 9 -7.45 15.04 -4.37
N SER A 10 -7.15 16.32 -4.43
CA SER A 10 -8.12 17.33 -3.99
C SER A 10 -9.41 17.32 -4.80
N LYS A 11 -9.38 16.70 -5.99
CA LYS A 11 -10.55 16.63 -6.87
C LYS A 11 -11.28 15.30 -6.78
N GLU A 12 -10.69 14.31 -6.14
CA GLU A 12 -11.33 13.01 -6.03
C GLU A 12 -12.27 12.95 -4.83
N GLN A 13 -13.36 12.22 -5.00
CA GLN A 13 -14.33 12.01 -3.94
C GLN A 13 -14.29 10.59 -3.43
N ASN A 14 -13.09 9.96 -3.47
CA ASN A 14 -12.89 8.58 -3.05
C ASN A 14 -12.49 8.46 -1.59
N GLU A 15 -12.45 9.57 -0.86
CA GLU A 15 -12.01 9.56 0.53
C GLU A 15 -12.85 8.60 1.37
N GLN A 16 -14.17 8.76 1.31
CA GLN A 16 -15.07 7.91 2.08
C GLN A 16 -14.97 6.45 1.68
N ARG A 17 -14.84 6.18 0.38
CA ARG A 17 -14.74 4.81 -0.09
C ARG A 17 -13.52 4.11 0.48
N GLN A 18 -12.37 4.79 0.49
CA GLN A 18 -11.16 4.21 1.05
C GLN A 18 -11.28 4.04 2.56
N MET A 19 -11.84 5.03 3.25
CA MET A 19 -12.04 4.93 4.69
C MET A 19 -12.97 3.78 5.06
N ILE A 20 -14.06 3.61 4.33
CA ILE A 20 -15.00 2.52 4.57
C ILE A 20 -14.30 1.18 4.35
N ALA A 21 -13.57 1.03 3.24
CA ALA A 21 -12.89 -0.22 2.93
C ALA A 21 -11.88 -0.58 4.02
N LEU A 22 -11.11 0.39 4.49
CA LEU A 22 -10.11 0.14 5.52
C LEU A 22 -10.75 -0.20 6.86
N THR A 23 -11.80 0.51 7.25
CA THR A 23 -12.46 0.24 8.53
C THR A 23 -13.21 -1.10 8.50
N GLU A 24 -13.80 -1.46 7.36
CA GLU A 24 -14.44 -2.77 7.22
C GLU A 24 -13.44 -3.92 7.30
N PHE A 25 -12.22 -3.69 6.82
CA PHE A 25 -11.16 -4.69 6.97
C PHE A 25 -10.78 -4.89 8.45
N GLY A 26 -10.98 -3.87 9.26
CA GLY A 26 -10.66 -3.96 10.68
C GLY A 26 -9.61 -2.98 11.15
N ILE A 27 -9.28 -1.97 10.34
CA ILE A 27 -8.30 -0.96 10.74
C ILE A 27 -9.00 0.12 11.56
N ALA A 28 -8.49 0.38 12.77
CA ALA A 28 -9.03 1.45 13.60
C ALA A 28 -8.78 2.81 12.94
N LYS A 29 -9.74 3.71 13.05
CA LYS A 29 -9.63 5.03 12.43
C LYS A 29 -8.36 5.77 12.84
N LYS A 30 -7.96 5.64 14.09
CA LYS A 30 -6.76 6.31 14.59
C LYS A 30 -5.49 5.79 13.93
N ASN A 31 -5.54 4.63 13.31
CA ASN A 31 -4.39 4.02 12.63
C ASN A 31 -4.46 4.18 11.12
N ILE A 32 -5.40 4.97 10.61
CA ILE A 32 -5.49 5.25 9.19
C ILE A 32 -4.84 6.60 8.90
N TYR A 33 -3.86 6.59 8.02
CA TYR A 33 -3.12 7.78 7.60
C TYR A 33 -3.61 8.16 6.22
N MET A 34 -3.99 9.42 6.03
CA MET A 34 -4.54 9.87 4.76
C MET A 34 -3.85 11.13 4.29
N ASP A 35 -3.43 11.12 3.04
CA ASP A 35 -2.88 12.28 2.36
C ASP A 35 -3.87 12.78 1.31
N LYS A 36 -4.11 14.09 1.31
CA LYS A 36 -4.92 14.77 0.31
C LYS A 36 -4.01 15.71 -0.44
N GLN A 37 -3.66 15.37 -1.67
CA GLN A 37 -2.68 16.16 -2.41
C GLN A 37 -3.07 16.26 -3.88
N SER A 38 -2.83 17.44 -4.46
CA SER A 38 -3.02 17.63 -5.89
C SER A 38 -1.95 16.83 -6.65
N GLY A 39 -2.21 16.60 -7.94
CA GLY A 39 -1.27 15.87 -8.78
C GLY A 39 0.09 16.53 -8.90
N LYS A 40 0.19 17.83 -8.61
CA LYS A 40 1.44 18.55 -8.70
C LYS A 40 2.31 18.41 -7.46
N ASN A 41 1.73 18.01 -6.34
CA ASN A 41 2.44 17.94 -5.07
C ASN A 41 2.32 16.53 -4.52
N PHE A 42 3.39 15.75 -4.63
CA PHE A 42 3.40 14.38 -4.15
C PHE A 42 4.27 14.26 -2.90
N ASP A 43 4.09 15.18 -1.96
CA ASP A 43 4.92 15.22 -0.78
C ASP A 43 4.60 14.12 0.24
N ARG A 44 3.35 13.74 0.35
CA ARG A 44 2.87 12.63 1.20
C ARG A 44 3.40 12.67 2.63
N PRO A 45 3.18 13.75 3.38
CA PRO A 45 3.73 13.85 4.73
C PRO A 45 3.19 12.78 5.68
N ARG A 46 1.92 12.40 5.53
CA ARG A 46 1.33 11.35 6.39
C ARG A 46 1.91 9.99 6.08
N TYR A 47 2.12 9.69 4.80
CA TYR A 47 2.75 8.44 4.40
C TYR A 47 4.17 8.33 4.97
N LYS A 48 4.94 9.39 4.84
CA LYS A 48 6.30 9.39 5.35
C LYS A 48 6.33 9.17 6.86
N ARG A 49 5.38 9.78 7.58
CA ARG A 49 5.27 9.60 9.02
C ARG A 49 4.91 8.16 9.36
N LEU A 50 3.98 7.57 8.60
CA LEU A 50 3.57 6.19 8.81
C LEU A 50 4.74 5.24 8.59
N VAL A 51 5.49 5.40 7.50
CA VAL A 51 6.62 4.52 7.19
C VAL A 51 7.65 4.54 8.31
N LYS A 52 7.93 5.71 8.88
CA LYS A 52 8.85 5.81 10.00
C LYS A 52 8.35 5.06 11.23
N LYS A 53 7.04 4.96 11.39
CA LYS A 53 6.45 4.31 12.55
C LYS A 53 6.35 2.80 12.40
N LEU A 54 6.35 2.29 11.17
CA LEU A 54 6.19 0.86 10.91
C LEU A 54 7.35 0.06 11.48
N ARG A 55 7.02 -1.09 12.05
CA ARG A 55 8.00 -2.01 12.65
C ARG A 55 7.74 -3.43 12.17
N PRO A 56 8.76 -4.31 12.22
CA PRO A 56 8.57 -5.71 11.83
C PRO A 56 7.37 -6.33 12.53
N GLY A 57 6.56 -7.04 11.75
CA GLY A 57 5.35 -7.67 12.27
C GLY A 57 4.10 -6.83 12.14
N ASP A 58 4.23 -5.56 11.78
CA ASP A 58 3.07 -4.71 11.52
C ASP A 58 2.41 -5.09 10.19
N LEU A 59 1.19 -4.62 10.00
CA LEU A 59 0.42 -4.81 8.78
C LEU A 59 0.03 -3.46 8.20
N LEU A 60 0.23 -3.29 6.91
CA LEU A 60 -0.23 -2.11 6.18
C LEU A 60 -1.29 -2.54 5.17
N VAL A 61 -2.46 -1.91 5.23
CA VAL A 61 -3.58 -2.19 4.33
C VAL A 61 -3.83 -0.97 3.46
N ILE A 62 -3.90 -1.20 2.16
CA ILE A 62 -4.24 -0.14 1.18
C ILE A 62 -5.34 -0.66 0.28
N GLN A 63 -6.16 0.25 -0.26
CA GLN A 63 -7.24 -0.16 -1.13
C GLN A 63 -6.73 -0.60 -2.50
N SER A 64 -5.75 0.12 -3.05
CA SER A 64 -5.20 -0.19 -4.37
C SER A 64 -3.70 0.07 -4.36
N ILE A 65 -2.99 -0.61 -5.26
CA ILE A 65 -1.53 -0.56 -5.27
C ILE A 65 -1.00 0.83 -5.64
N ASP A 66 -1.76 1.59 -6.41
CA ASP A 66 -1.33 2.93 -6.83
C ASP A 66 -1.30 3.95 -5.70
N ARG A 67 -1.77 3.58 -4.52
CA ARG A 67 -1.63 4.44 -3.34
C ARG A 67 -0.17 4.56 -2.91
N LEU A 68 0.69 3.61 -3.32
CA LEU A 68 2.10 3.60 -2.92
C LEU A 68 2.98 4.54 -3.73
N GLY A 69 2.58 4.89 -4.95
CA GLY A 69 3.40 5.76 -5.78
C GLY A 69 2.67 6.26 -7.00
N ARG A 70 3.26 7.22 -7.69
CA ARG A 70 2.68 7.81 -8.89
C ARG A 70 2.96 7.00 -10.15
N ASN A 71 3.97 6.15 -10.09
CA ASN A 71 4.36 5.31 -11.22
C ASN A 71 4.89 3.99 -10.69
N TYR A 72 5.10 3.05 -11.59
CA TYR A 72 5.49 1.70 -11.18
C TYR A 72 6.85 1.65 -10.50
N GLY A 73 7.78 2.53 -10.89
CA GLY A 73 9.08 2.58 -10.22
C GLY A 73 8.94 2.95 -8.76
N GLU A 74 8.12 3.98 -8.46
CA GLU A 74 7.87 4.36 -7.09
C GLU A 74 7.12 3.27 -6.31
N ILE A 75 6.14 2.65 -6.95
CA ILE A 75 5.38 1.57 -6.31
C ILE A 75 6.30 0.42 -5.93
N LEU A 76 7.16 -0.01 -6.85
CA LEU A 76 8.09 -1.11 -6.59
C LEU A 76 9.06 -0.75 -5.48
N GLU A 77 9.56 0.48 -5.46
CA GLU A 77 10.49 0.92 -4.42
C GLU A 77 9.82 0.94 -3.05
N GLN A 78 8.60 1.48 -2.96
CA GLN A 78 7.90 1.51 -1.69
C GLN A 78 7.51 0.11 -1.23
N TRP A 79 7.13 -0.75 -2.14
CA TRP A 79 6.85 -2.15 -1.83
C TRP A 79 8.08 -2.80 -1.21
N ARG A 80 9.23 -2.60 -1.82
CA ARG A 80 10.49 -3.15 -1.31
C ARG A 80 10.82 -2.62 0.09
N VAL A 81 10.69 -1.31 0.28
CA VAL A 81 10.98 -0.70 1.58
C VAL A 81 10.09 -1.30 2.66
N ILE A 82 8.79 -1.39 2.40
CA ILE A 82 7.84 -1.85 3.40
C ILE A 82 8.02 -3.35 3.69
N THR A 83 8.12 -4.17 2.65
CA THR A 83 8.15 -5.61 2.84
C THR A 83 9.54 -6.14 3.21
N LYS A 84 10.60 -5.56 2.65
CA LYS A 84 11.94 -6.09 2.84
C LYS A 84 12.71 -5.35 3.94
N GLU A 85 12.67 -4.03 3.94
CA GLU A 85 13.42 -3.26 4.94
C GLU A 85 12.67 -3.18 6.26
N LYS A 86 11.39 -2.85 6.22
CA LYS A 86 10.59 -2.72 7.43
C LYS A 86 10.02 -4.05 7.90
N ARG A 87 9.98 -5.05 7.04
CA ARG A 87 9.42 -6.38 7.34
C ARG A 87 7.96 -6.28 7.79
N VAL A 88 7.22 -5.46 7.07
CA VAL A 88 5.80 -5.22 7.31
C VAL A 88 4.99 -5.95 6.23
N ALA A 89 3.93 -6.62 6.62
CA ALA A 89 3.04 -7.28 5.66
C ALA A 89 2.16 -6.23 4.98
N ILE A 90 1.80 -6.47 3.72
CA ILE A 90 0.92 -5.58 2.96
C ILE A 90 -0.27 -6.36 2.45
N VAL A 91 -1.45 -5.75 2.54
CA VAL A 91 -2.67 -6.26 1.92
C VAL A 91 -3.21 -5.18 1.01
N VAL A 92 -3.46 -5.55 -0.25
CA VAL A 92 -4.10 -4.66 -1.24
C VAL A 92 -5.52 -5.15 -1.45
N LEU A 93 -6.49 -4.36 -1.01
CA LEU A 93 -7.88 -4.81 -0.92
C LEU A 93 -8.51 -5.15 -2.27
N ASP A 94 -8.20 -4.37 -3.31
CA ASP A 94 -8.77 -4.62 -4.63
C ASP A 94 -7.98 -5.65 -5.45
N MET A 95 -6.93 -6.22 -4.87
CA MET A 95 -6.11 -7.20 -5.56
C MET A 95 -5.63 -8.25 -4.56
N PRO A 96 -6.49 -9.23 -4.26
CA PRO A 96 -6.20 -10.20 -3.18
C PRO A 96 -4.90 -10.99 -3.34
N LEU A 97 -4.39 -11.14 -4.56
CA LEU A 97 -3.11 -11.81 -4.76
C LEU A 97 -1.94 -11.00 -4.19
N LEU A 98 -2.11 -9.69 -4.03
CA LEU A 98 -1.09 -8.84 -3.42
C LEU A 98 -1.30 -8.80 -1.91
N ASP A 99 -1.10 -9.92 -1.27
CA ASP A 99 -1.25 -10.10 0.17
C ASP A 99 -0.02 -10.84 0.65
N THR A 100 0.85 -10.13 1.35
CA THR A 100 2.11 -10.71 1.81
C THR A 100 2.03 -11.29 3.20
N ARG A 101 0.83 -11.37 3.79
CA ARG A 101 0.69 -11.98 5.12
C ARG A 101 1.15 -13.43 5.03
N ALA A 102 2.13 -13.74 5.85
CA ALA A 102 2.68 -15.09 5.84
C ALA A 102 1.68 -16.08 6.39
N ARG A 103 1.50 -17.17 5.69
CA ARG A 103 0.72 -18.30 6.19
C ARG A 103 1.71 -19.19 6.92
N GLY A 104 1.82 -19.02 8.24
CA GLY A 104 2.74 -19.80 9.02
C GLY A 104 4.20 -19.51 8.76
N GLN A 105 4.56 -18.23 8.62
CA GLN A 105 5.93 -17.78 8.37
C GLN A 105 6.49 -18.23 7.01
N ASP A 106 5.60 -18.56 6.09
CA ASP A 106 6.00 -18.98 4.77
C ASP A 106 6.35 -17.77 3.92
N LEU A 107 7.53 -17.80 3.30
CA LEU A 107 7.96 -16.74 2.38
C LEU A 107 7.27 -16.82 1.02
N THR A 108 6.53 -17.90 0.78
CA THR A 108 5.87 -18.12 -0.51
C THR A 108 4.88 -17.00 -0.84
N GLY A 109 4.10 -16.55 0.15
CA GLY A 109 3.12 -15.48 -0.07
C GLY A 109 3.79 -14.20 -0.53
N THR A 110 4.90 -13.82 0.12
CA THR A 110 5.66 -12.63 -0.27
C THR A 110 6.24 -12.79 -1.67
N PHE A 111 6.78 -13.98 -1.98
CA PHE A 111 7.35 -14.24 -3.29
C PHE A 111 6.31 -14.12 -4.39
N ILE A 112 5.12 -14.69 -4.19
CA ILE A 112 4.04 -14.61 -5.17
C ILE A 112 3.60 -13.16 -5.37
N ALA A 113 3.45 -12.40 -4.28
CA ALA A 113 3.06 -11.01 -4.37
C ALA A 113 4.10 -10.19 -5.14
N ASP A 114 5.39 -10.41 -4.88
CA ASP A 114 6.45 -9.72 -5.59
C ASP A 114 6.40 -10.04 -7.09
N LEU A 115 6.16 -11.31 -7.42
CA LEU A 115 6.09 -11.75 -8.81
C LEU A 115 4.90 -11.12 -9.53
N VAL A 116 3.73 -11.10 -8.90
CA VAL A 116 2.54 -10.49 -9.47
C VAL A 116 2.78 -9.00 -9.72
N LEU A 117 3.40 -8.33 -8.75
CA LEU A 117 3.68 -6.91 -8.88
C LEU A 117 4.61 -6.62 -10.05
N GLN A 118 5.64 -7.45 -10.25
CA GLN A 118 6.56 -7.29 -11.36
C GLN A 118 5.88 -7.53 -12.71
N ILE A 119 4.99 -8.52 -12.77
CA ILE A 119 4.23 -8.78 -13.99
C ILE A 119 3.35 -7.58 -14.33
N LEU A 120 2.66 -7.02 -13.35
CA LEU A 120 1.82 -5.85 -13.57
C LEU A 120 2.64 -4.65 -14.04
N SER A 121 3.83 -4.47 -13.47
CA SER A 121 4.73 -3.39 -13.86
C SER A 121 5.17 -3.56 -15.33
N TYR A 122 5.51 -4.77 -15.71
CA TYR A 122 5.93 -5.06 -17.08
C TYR A 122 4.79 -4.78 -18.08
N VAL A 123 3.58 -5.25 -17.76
CA VAL A 123 2.43 -5.04 -18.64
C VAL A 123 2.16 -3.55 -18.82
N ALA A 124 2.22 -2.78 -17.74
CA ALA A 124 1.97 -1.35 -17.82
C ALA A 124 3.01 -0.63 -18.68
N GLN A 125 4.27 -1.07 -18.62
CA GLN A 125 5.32 -0.46 -19.42
C GLN A 125 5.19 -0.78 -20.91
N THR A 126 4.71 -1.97 -21.22
CA THR A 126 4.58 -2.38 -22.63
C THR A 126 3.36 -1.78 -23.30
N GLU A 127 2.39 -1.31 -22.55
CA GLU A 127 1.18 -0.70 -23.12
C GLU A 127 1.38 0.76 -23.55
N ARG A 128 2.55 1.31 -23.31
CA ARG A 128 2.81 2.69 -23.76
C ARG A 128 3.11 2.71 -25.26
#